data_f2e2e30e60890b4124e0ac6d21229563
#
_entry.id   f2e2e30e60890b4124e0ac6d21229563
#
_cell.length_a   1.000
_cell.length_b   1.000
_cell.length_c   1.000
_cell.angle_alpha   90.00
_cell.angle_beta   90.00
_cell.angle_gamma   90.00
#
_symmetry.space_group_name_H-M   'P 1'
#
loop_
_entity.id
_entity.type
_entity.pdbx_description
1 polymer ?
#
loop_
_entity_poly.entity_id
_entity_poly.type
_entity_poly.pdbx_seq_one_letter_code
_entity_poly.pdbx_strand_id
1 'polypeptide(L)'
;MIGSGAPKGTYSSRGVGHGYSHLVPGKRYRVVKTFTDFDRQEHPVGETWTYVGTAFLPYDDGRSLFVSLDGEGEWHIRMQDRPEEQGPVLDHLREYVVEAE
;
A
#
# COMPACT_ATOMS: atom_id res chain seq x y z
N MET A 1 -0.17 -15.17 7.73
CA MET A 1 -0.33 -14.64 7.68
C MET A 1 -0.14 -13.83 7.13
N ILE A 2 -0.02 -13.46 6.90
CA ILE A 2 -0.12 -12.71 6.35
C ILE A 2 0.45 -12.43 5.72
N GLY A 3 0.64 -12.56 5.60
CA GLY A 3 0.99 -12.45 5.17
C GLY A 3 1.48 -11.98 5.10
N SER A 4 1.22 -11.81 5.05
CA SER A 4 1.75 -11.29 5.18
C SER A 4 2.47 -11.46 5.69
N GLY A 5 2.63 -11.79 5.51
CA GLY A 5 3.44 -11.97 5.98
C GLY A 5 3.80 -11.66 7.08
N ALA A 6 4.11 -10.67 7.09
CA ALA A 6 4.23 -10.33 8.44
C ALA A 6 3.11 -11.01 9.15
N PRO A 7 3.40 -11.62 10.23
CA PRO A 7 2.34 -12.17 11.03
C PRO A 7 1.36 -11.05 11.29
N LYS A 8 0.14 -11.38 11.16
CA LYS A 8 -0.87 -10.39 11.28
C LYS A 8 -0.75 -9.60 12.58
N GLY A 9 -0.44 -10.27 13.65
CA GLY A 9 -0.34 -9.58 14.92
C GLY A 9 0.80 -8.59 15.01
N THR A 10 1.81 -8.77 14.19
CA THR A 10 2.97 -7.90 14.21
C THR A 10 2.70 -6.56 13.53
N TYR A 11 1.94 -6.62 12.45
CA TYR A 11 1.68 -5.42 11.66
C TYR A 11 0.19 -5.20 11.53
N SER A 12 -0.52 -5.31 12.62
CA SER A 12 -1.95 -5.09 12.55
C SER A 12 -2.21 -3.63 12.20
N SER A 13 -3.28 -3.41 11.51
CA SER A 13 -3.66 -2.06 11.13
C SER A 13 -4.03 -1.21 12.33
N ARG A 14 -4.18 -1.83 13.48
CA ARG A 14 -4.58 -1.12 14.69
C ARG A 14 -3.64 0.02 15.02
N GLY A 15 -2.35 -0.18 14.84
CA GLY A 15 -1.39 0.86 15.14
C GLY A 15 -1.03 1.73 13.96
N VAL A 16 -1.54 1.43 12.78
CA VAL A 16 -1.16 2.14 11.55
C VAL A 16 -2.37 2.48 10.68
N GLY A 17 -3.56 2.43 11.24
CA GLY A 17 -4.79 2.59 10.46
C GLY A 17 -5.15 4.03 10.20
N HIS A 18 -4.29 4.75 9.52
CA HIS A 18 -4.59 6.13 9.14
C HIS A 18 -4.23 6.33 7.68
N GLY A 19 -4.60 7.48 7.16
CA GLY A 19 -4.46 7.75 5.74
C GLY A 19 -3.06 8.05 5.31
N TYR A 20 -2.83 7.93 4.04
CA TYR A 20 -1.60 8.35 3.39
C TYR A 20 -1.98 8.95 2.04
N SER A 21 -1.47 10.17 1.76
CA SER A 21 -1.84 10.87 0.55
C SER A 21 -3.36 11.01 0.49
N HIS A 22 -4.00 10.55 -0.56
CA HIS A 22 -5.45 10.62 -0.70
C HIS A 22 -6.15 9.35 -0.22
N LEU A 23 -5.38 8.37 0.27
CA LEU A 23 -5.94 7.09 0.69
C LEU A 23 -6.59 7.22 2.06
N VAL A 24 -7.81 6.71 2.18
CA VAL A 24 -8.58 6.76 3.42
C VAL A 24 -8.90 5.33 3.85
N PRO A 25 -8.61 4.97 5.10
CA PRO A 25 -8.90 3.60 5.55
C PRO A 25 -10.37 3.25 5.36
N GLY A 26 -10.60 2.07 4.86
CA GLY A 26 -11.95 1.56 4.62
C GLY A 26 -12.49 1.81 3.24
N LYS A 27 -11.83 2.63 2.45
CA LYS A 27 -12.30 2.91 1.09
C LYS A 27 -11.60 2.02 0.09
N ARG A 28 -12.26 1.78 -1.03
CA ARG A 28 -11.71 0.95 -2.10
C ARG A 28 -11.00 1.81 -3.12
N TYR A 29 -9.93 1.26 -3.67
CA TYR A 29 -9.11 1.96 -4.66
C TYR A 29 -8.79 1.04 -5.82
N ARG A 30 -8.49 1.65 -6.95
CA ARG A 30 -8.12 0.92 -8.17
C ARG A 30 -6.85 1.51 -8.73
N VAL A 31 -5.95 0.64 -9.16
CA VAL A 31 -4.73 1.05 -9.84
C VAL A 31 -5.09 1.45 -11.26
N VAL A 32 -4.70 2.66 -11.65
CA VAL A 32 -4.96 3.16 -13.00
C VAL A 32 -3.66 3.39 -13.77
N LYS A 33 -2.53 3.23 -13.13
CA LYS A 33 -1.22 3.30 -13.77
C LYS A 33 -0.33 2.27 -13.09
N THR A 34 0.21 1.35 -13.87
CA THR A 34 1.02 0.25 -13.34
C THR A 34 2.22 0.76 -12.56
N PHE A 35 2.51 0.13 -11.45
CA PHE A 35 3.73 0.42 -10.71
C PHE A 35 4.28 -0.87 -10.09
N THR A 36 5.56 -0.84 -9.71
CA THR A 36 6.23 -1.98 -9.10
C THR A 36 6.63 -1.59 -7.70
N ASP A 37 6.38 -2.46 -6.72
CA ASP A 37 6.73 -2.17 -5.33
C ASP A 37 8.18 -2.58 -5.04
N PHE A 38 8.60 -2.40 -3.80
CA PHE A 38 9.97 -2.68 -3.41
C PHE A 38 10.31 -4.18 -3.50
N ASP A 39 9.31 -5.03 -3.35
CA ASP A 39 9.49 -6.48 -3.46
C ASP A 39 9.44 -6.93 -4.91
N ARG A 40 9.41 -5.99 -5.84
CA ARG A 40 9.39 -6.27 -7.28
C ARG A 40 8.09 -6.92 -7.75
N GLN A 41 7.03 -6.72 -7.00
CA GLN A 41 5.72 -7.17 -7.45
C GLN A 41 5.08 -6.06 -8.27
N GLU A 42 4.54 -6.43 -9.40
CA GLU A 42 3.89 -5.49 -10.28
C GLU A 42 2.42 -5.33 -9.88
N HIS A 43 1.97 -4.09 -9.81
CA HIS A 43 0.57 -3.77 -9.54
C HIS A 43 -0.03 -3.22 -10.82
N PRO A 44 -0.74 -4.06 -11.56
CA PRO A 44 -1.22 -3.68 -12.90
C PRO A 44 -2.48 -2.84 -12.83
N VAL A 45 -2.73 -2.14 -13.91
CA VAL A 45 -3.96 -1.38 -14.07
C VAL A 45 -5.14 -2.33 -13.89
N GLY A 46 -6.10 -1.93 -13.08
CA GLY A 46 -7.29 -2.72 -12.80
C GLY A 46 -7.24 -3.43 -11.47
N GLU A 47 -6.07 -3.51 -10.82
CA GLU A 47 -5.98 -4.09 -9.50
C GLU A 47 -6.79 -3.24 -8.52
N THR A 48 -7.60 -3.89 -7.68
CA THR A 48 -8.44 -3.18 -6.71
C THR A 48 -8.25 -3.77 -5.34
N TRP A 49 -8.37 -2.93 -4.33
CA TRP A 49 -8.27 -3.37 -2.94
C TRP A 49 -8.87 -2.30 -2.03
N THR A 50 -9.12 -2.69 -0.79
CA THR A 50 -9.57 -1.75 0.24
C THR A 50 -8.34 -1.31 1.03
N TYR A 51 -8.15 -0.01 1.16
CA TYR A 51 -7.02 0.52 1.91
C TYR A 51 -7.27 0.34 3.40
N VAL A 52 -6.26 -0.12 4.13
CA VAL A 52 -6.37 -0.38 5.57
C VAL A 52 -5.54 0.63 6.37
N GLY A 53 -4.31 0.87 5.98
CA GLY A 53 -3.47 1.79 6.73
C GLY A 53 -2.05 1.84 6.18
N THR A 54 -1.17 2.54 6.88
CA THR A 54 0.20 2.73 6.42
C THR A 54 1.16 2.72 7.62
N ALA A 55 2.43 2.44 7.34
CA ALA A 55 3.49 2.54 8.33
C ALA A 55 4.74 3.06 7.64
N PHE A 56 5.57 3.78 8.38
CA PHE A 56 6.81 4.35 7.87
C PHE A 56 7.98 3.81 8.68
N LEU A 57 9.04 3.37 7.99
CA LEU A 57 10.27 2.89 8.60
C LEU A 57 11.37 3.89 8.33
N PRO A 58 11.67 4.77 9.29
CA PRO A 58 12.56 5.91 9.02
C PRO A 58 13.97 5.55 8.58
N TYR A 59 14.55 4.51 9.17
CA TYR A 59 15.92 4.18 8.82
C TYR A 59 16.04 3.43 7.51
N ASP A 60 14.93 3.17 6.86
CA ASP A 60 14.91 2.43 5.60
C ASP A 60 14.21 3.22 4.51
N ASP A 61 13.74 4.41 4.86
CA ASP A 61 12.88 5.20 3.98
C ASP A 61 11.73 4.35 3.48
N GLY A 62 11.28 3.40 4.28
CA GLY A 62 10.26 2.46 3.89
C GLY A 62 8.88 2.99 4.19
N ARG A 63 7.98 2.82 3.24
CA ARG A 63 6.58 3.15 3.41
C ARG A 63 5.78 1.91 3.06
N SER A 64 5.03 1.41 4.02
CA SER A 64 4.19 0.25 3.80
C SER A 64 2.76 0.67 3.66
N LEU A 65 2.07 0.09 2.69
CA LEU A 65 0.64 0.27 2.54
C LEU A 65 0.00 -1.08 2.85
N PHE A 66 -0.98 -1.06 3.74
CA PHE A 66 -1.72 -2.27 4.09
C PHE A 66 -3.07 -2.21 3.41
N VAL A 67 -3.39 -3.24 2.66
CA VAL A 67 -4.62 -3.29 1.89
C VAL A 67 -5.27 -4.65 2.08
N SER A 68 -6.55 -4.74 1.75
CA SER A 68 -7.30 -5.98 1.85
C SER A 68 -7.89 -6.32 0.50
N LEU A 69 -7.65 -7.53 0.03
CA LEU A 69 -8.21 -8.01 -1.22
C LEU A 69 -9.48 -8.76 -0.91
N ASP A 70 -10.58 -8.27 -1.44
CA ASP A 70 -11.88 -8.93 -1.30
C ASP A 70 -12.29 -9.19 0.15
N GLY A 71 -11.77 -8.39 1.05
CA GLY A 71 -12.12 -8.52 2.45
C GLY A 71 -11.49 -9.70 3.16
N GLU A 72 -10.47 -10.31 2.57
CA GLU A 72 -9.86 -11.49 3.13
C GLU A 72 -8.42 -11.24 3.53
N GLY A 73 -8.17 -10.86 4.74
CA GLY A 73 -6.82 -10.69 5.22
C GLY A 73 -6.15 -9.46 4.62
N GLU A 74 -5.00 -9.16 5.15
CA GLU A 74 -4.26 -7.97 4.75
C GLU A 74 -3.12 -8.34 3.83
N TRP A 75 -2.89 -7.49 2.85
CA TRP A 75 -1.78 -7.60 1.93
C TRP A 75 -0.87 -6.41 2.15
N HIS A 76 0.42 -6.64 2.17
CA HIS A 76 1.41 -5.64 2.51
C HIS A 76 2.12 -5.21 1.24
N ILE A 77 1.93 -3.96 0.84
CA ILE A 77 2.61 -3.39 -0.32
C ILE A 77 3.76 -2.55 0.22
N ARG A 78 4.99 -3.02 0.02
CA ARG A 78 6.17 -2.34 0.53
C ARG A 78 6.74 -1.41 -0.51
N MET A 79 7.03 -0.18 -0.10
CA MET A 79 7.61 0.82 -0.98
C MET A 79 8.83 1.42 -0.31
N GLN A 80 9.77 1.89 -1.08
CA GLN A 80 10.92 2.61 -0.55
C GLN A 80 10.90 4.01 -1.13
N ASP A 81 10.86 5.02 -0.26
CA ASP A 81 10.68 6.40 -0.68
C ASP A 81 12.03 7.02 -1.04
N ARG A 82 12.57 6.57 -2.17
CA ARG A 82 13.82 7.07 -2.71
C ARG A 82 13.66 7.30 -4.20
N PRO A 83 14.38 8.29 -4.75
CA PRO A 83 14.23 8.61 -6.18
C PRO A 83 14.46 7.42 -7.11
N GLU A 84 15.38 6.53 -6.74
CA GLU A 84 15.71 5.38 -7.58
C GLU A 84 14.78 4.18 -7.33
N GLU A 85 13.87 4.28 -6.37
CA GLU A 85 12.95 3.22 -6.07
C GLU A 85 11.53 3.72 -6.27
N GLN A 86 10.67 3.67 -5.24
CA GLN A 86 9.27 4.02 -5.40
C GLN A 86 8.93 5.46 -5.00
N GLY A 87 9.95 6.29 -4.76
CA GLY A 87 9.70 7.67 -4.43
C GLY A 87 8.79 8.37 -5.42
N PRO A 88 9.06 8.26 -6.74
CA PRO A 88 8.18 8.91 -7.72
C PRO A 88 6.75 8.41 -7.66
N VAL A 89 6.54 7.13 -7.38
CA VAL A 89 5.19 6.60 -7.25
C VAL A 89 4.51 7.21 -6.02
N LEU A 90 5.21 7.24 -4.90
CA LEU A 90 4.66 7.79 -3.67
C LEU A 90 4.37 9.29 -3.80
N ASP A 91 5.26 10.03 -4.47
CA ASP A 91 5.09 11.46 -4.65
C ASP A 91 3.90 11.80 -5.54
N HIS A 92 3.52 10.89 -6.42
CA HIS A 92 2.43 11.11 -7.37
C HIS A 92 1.37 10.02 -7.27
N LEU A 93 1.14 9.54 -6.07
CA LEU A 93 0.27 8.40 -5.87
C LEU A 93 -1.13 8.59 -6.45
N ARG A 94 -1.62 9.84 -6.46
CA ARG A 94 -2.94 10.12 -7.04
C ARG A 94 -3.03 9.80 -8.52
N GLU A 95 -1.88 9.76 -9.20
CA GLU A 95 -1.85 9.43 -10.62
C GLU A 95 -1.85 7.93 -10.86
N TYR A 96 -1.51 7.15 -9.84
CA TYR A 96 -1.40 5.70 -9.97
C TYR A 96 -2.62 4.99 -9.41
N VAL A 97 -3.24 5.55 -8.38
CA VAL A 97 -4.31 4.89 -7.65
C VAL A 97 -5.43 5.87 -7.41
N VAL A 98 -6.65 5.50 -7.77
CA VAL A 98 -7.81 6.36 -7.58
C VAL A 98 -8.87 5.60 -6.82
N GLU A 99 -9.80 6.34 -6.22
CA GLU A 99 -10.89 5.72 -5.47
C GLU A 99 -11.77 4.93 -6.43
N ALA A 100 -12.11 3.72 -6.05
CA ALA A 100 -13.00 2.87 -6.84
C ALA A 100 -14.38 2.91 -6.21
N GLU A 101 -15.37 2.73 -7.04
CA GLU A 101 -16.76 2.75 -6.57
C GLU A 101 -17.14 1.50 -5.85
#